data_2a64c9cffa9d3453afe737664e0c96eb
#
_entry.id   2a64c9cffa9d3453afe737664e0c96eb
#
_cell.length_a   1.000
_cell.length_b   1.000
_cell.length_c   1.000
_cell.angle_alpha   90.00
_cell.angle_beta   90.00
_cell.angle_gamma   90.00
#
_symmetry.space_group_name_H-M   'P 1'
#
loop_
_entity.id
_entity.type
_entity.pdbx_description
1 polymer ?
#
loop_
_entity_poly.entity_id
_entity_poly.type
_entity_poly.pdbx_seq_one_letter_code
_entity_poly.pdbx_strand_id
1 'polypeptide(L)'
;RRNKAFAVRIGPTVVHHRWLAPTVKAAIADPGITALSQATPDETTLTGTRVLRTLDHLGWQPQAEGHGFAAGQPKFNYQLRLTDAEGAALTDEQLLKGMNQLWRRNIKKADKLGVTVTRGERADLARFHRIYLETAERDHFTGRGLPYFETMWDALNAEEPDRMRVYLAEHEGDLVAATTFIRVGTHAWYSYGASTTAKREVRGSNAIQWRMMRDARDAGADIYDLRGITEGLAADDPELGLIQFKVGTGGEAVAYLGEWDKPISSFLHFAFQQYLKRR
;
A
#
# COMPACT_ATOMS: atom_id res chain seq x y z
N ARG A 1 31.73 -6.67 9.01
CA ARG A 1 32.84 -6.20 9.88
C ARG A 1 33.34 -4.80 9.46
N ARG A 2 33.45 -4.51 8.15
CA ARG A 2 33.94 -3.22 7.64
C ARG A 2 33.11 -2.01 8.14
N ASN A 3 31.79 -2.17 8.29
CA ASN A 3 30.86 -1.12 8.70
C ASN A 3 30.50 -1.17 10.19
N LYS A 4 31.20 -1.99 11.00
CA LYS A 4 30.89 -2.20 12.43
C LYS A 4 29.43 -2.59 12.71
N ALA A 5 28.72 -3.16 11.73
CA ALA A 5 27.36 -3.61 11.90
C ALA A 5 27.30 -4.77 12.89
N PHE A 6 26.34 -4.75 13.81
CA PHE A 6 26.09 -5.83 14.78
C PHE A 6 24.97 -6.79 14.34
N ALA A 7 24.16 -6.37 13.37
CA ALA A 7 23.13 -7.19 12.72
C ALA A 7 22.88 -6.68 11.29
N VAL A 8 22.29 -7.51 10.46
CA VAL A 8 21.73 -7.15 9.16
C VAL A 8 20.24 -7.43 9.20
N ARG A 9 19.42 -6.49 8.75
CA ARG A 9 17.96 -6.65 8.59
C ARG A 9 17.61 -6.64 7.12
N ILE A 10 16.69 -7.53 6.73
CA ILE A 10 16.09 -7.59 5.41
C ILE A 10 14.57 -7.71 5.53
N GLY A 11 13.85 -7.15 4.57
CA GLY A 11 12.40 -7.33 4.40
C GLY A 11 12.11 -7.82 2.99
N PRO A 12 12.22 -9.14 2.70
CA PRO A 12 12.01 -9.66 1.36
C PRO A 12 10.57 -9.42 0.89
N THR A 13 10.39 -8.73 -0.24
CA THR A 13 9.09 -8.52 -0.87
C THR A 13 8.66 -9.75 -1.69
N VAL A 14 8.92 -10.94 -1.14
CA VAL A 14 8.50 -12.22 -1.70
C VAL A 14 7.16 -12.60 -1.11
N VAL A 15 6.17 -12.79 -1.96
CA VAL A 15 4.83 -13.19 -1.53
C VAL A 15 4.86 -14.63 -1.03
N HIS A 16 4.29 -14.87 0.17
CA HIS A 16 4.09 -16.20 0.73
C HIS A 16 2.65 -16.66 0.58
N HIS A 17 1.69 -15.83 1.01
CA HIS A 17 0.27 -16.13 0.95
C HIS A 17 -0.49 -15.09 0.13
N ARG A 18 -1.60 -15.53 -0.48
CA ARG A 18 -2.57 -14.66 -1.18
C ARG A 18 -3.98 -14.99 -0.74
N TRP A 19 -4.78 -13.96 -0.54
CA TRP A 19 -6.21 -14.05 -0.31
C TRP A 19 -6.92 -13.17 -1.33
N LEU A 20 -7.74 -13.79 -2.16
CA LEU A 20 -8.54 -13.05 -3.14
C LEU A 20 -9.61 -12.19 -2.44
N ALA A 21 -10.08 -11.14 -3.11
CA ALA A 21 -11.11 -10.26 -2.55
C ALA A 21 -12.34 -10.99 -1.98
N PRO A 22 -12.90 -12.05 -2.60
CA PRO A 22 -13.99 -12.81 -2.02
C PRO A 22 -13.65 -13.44 -0.67
N THR A 23 -12.46 -14.04 -0.55
CA THR A 23 -11.98 -14.68 0.69
C THR A 23 -11.78 -13.65 1.81
N VAL A 24 -11.15 -12.49 1.50
CA VAL A 24 -11.01 -11.40 2.47
C VAL A 24 -12.37 -10.87 2.92
N LYS A 25 -13.33 -10.71 2.00
CA LYS A 25 -14.72 -10.28 2.33
C LYS A 25 -15.43 -11.28 3.23
N ALA A 26 -15.28 -12.59 2.95
CA ALA A 26 -15.86 -13.64 3.77
C ALA A 26 -15.24 -13.63 5.18
N ALA A 27 -13.92 -13.47 5.29
CA ALA A 27 -13.21 -13.35 6.56
C ALA A 27 -13.68 -12.13 7.39
N ILE A 28 -13.87 -10.97 6.75
CA ILE A 28 -14.41 -9.76 7.42
C ILE A 28 -15.85 -9.98 7.91
N ALA A 29 -16.64 -10.78 7.20
CA ALA A 29 -18.03 -11.04 7.56
C ALA A 29 -18.19 -12.12 8.64
N ASP A 30 -17.16 -12.89 8.93
CA ASP A 30 -17.15 -13.95 9.95
C ASP A 30 -16.65 -13.40 11.29
N PRO A 31 -17.52 -13.26 12.32
CA PRO A 31 -17.12 -12.78 13.63
C PRO A 31 -16.13 -13.69 14.36
N GLY A 32 -15.95 -14.93 13.92
CA GLY A 32 -14.92 -15.85 14.42
C GLY A 32 -13.53 -15.59 13.89
N ILE A 33 -13.40 -14.76 12.85
CA ILE A 33 -12.12 -14.39 12.23
C ILE A 33 -11.78 -12.94 12.59
N THR A 34 -10.80 -12.76 13.45
CA THR A 34 -10.36 -11.44 13.91
C THR A 34 -9.03 -10.99 13.28
N ALA A 35 -8.37 -11.89 12.55
CA ALA A 35 -7.11 -11.62 11.86
C ALA A 35 -7.07 -12.33 10.50
N LEU A 36 -6.48 -11.70 9.49
CA LEU A 36 -6.38 -12.25 8.14
C LEU A 36 -5.63 -13.59 8.09
N SER A 37 -4.63 -13.77 8.96
CA SER A 37 -3.87 -15.02 9.07
C SER A 37 -4.69 -16.22 9.54
N GLN A 38 -5.86 -16.00 10.14
CA GLN A 38 -6.80 -17.07 10.52
C GLN A 38 -7.64 -17.56 9.33
N ALA A 39 -7.74 -16.75 8.28
CA ALA A 39 -8.42 -17.17 7.06
C ALA A 39 -7.48 -18.04 6.20
N THR A 40 -8.00 -19.15 5.68
CA THR A 40 -7.24 -20.01 4.75
C THR A 40 -6.86 -19.22 3.49
N PRO A 41 -5.57 -19.13 3.13
CA PRO A 41 -5.17 -18.46 1.91
C PRO A 41 -5.64 -19.23 0.66
N ASP A 42 -5.99 -18.49 -0.39
CA ASP A 42 -6.31 -19.08 -1.70
C ASP A 42 -5.05 -19.67 -2.37
N GLU A 43 -3.87 -19.10 -2.07
CA GLU A 43 -2.59 -19.57 -2.58
C GLU A 43 -1.49 -19.45 -1.52
N THR A 44 -0.68 -20.52 -1.41
CA THR A 44 0.62 -20.48 -0.72
C THR A 44 1.72 -20.70 -1.75
N THR A 45 2.59 -19.71 -1.95
CA THR A 45 3.59 -19.76 -3.03
C THR A 45 4.76 -20.68 -2.68
N LEU A 46 5.19 -21.48 -3.65
CA LEU A 46 6.38 -22.32 -3.49
C LEU A 46 7.65 -21.50 -3.30
N THR A 47 7.75 -20.35 -3.96
CA THR A 47 8.89 -19.43 -3.82
C THR A 47 8.99 -18.90 -2.41
N GLY A 48 7.88 -18.40 -1.84
CA GLY A 48 7.83 -17.93 -0.46
C GLY A 48 8.24 -19.03 0.53
N THR A 49 7.68 -20.22 0.38
CA THR A 49 8.02 -21.36 1.22
C THR A 49 9.50 -21.73 1.15
N ARG A 50 10.10 -21.73 -0.04
CA ARG A 50 11.53 -22.02 -0.22
C ARG A 50 12.42 -20.96 0.41
N VAL A 51 12.10 -19.67 0.24
CA VAL A 51 12.88 -18.57 0.82
C VAL A 51 12.78 -18.61 2.35
N LEU A 52 11.60 -18.84 2.93
CA LEU A 52 11.44 -19.02 4.37
C LEU A 52 12.35 -20.11 4.93
N ARG A 53 12.33 -21.30 4.33
CA ARG A 53 13.20 -22.41 4.75
C ARG A 53 14.69 -22.07 4.62
N THR A 54 15.06 -21.34 3.57
CA THR A 54 16.44 -20.87 3.37
C THR A 54 16.87 -19.89 4.43
N LEU A 55 16.02 -18.92 4.77
CA LEU A 55 16.30 -17.94 5.83
C LEU A 55 16.49 -18.64 7.19
N ASP A 56 15.59 -19.56 7.54
CA ASP A 56 15.68 -20.34 8.76
C ASP A 56 16.98 -21.18 8.81
N HIS A 57 17.25 -21.95 7.74
CA HIS A 57 18.48 -22.75 7.64
C HIS A 57 19.77 -21.92 7.74
N LEU A 58 19.75 -20.70 7.20
CA LEU A 58 20.87 -19.76 7.30
C LEU A 58 20.93 -19.04 8.66
N GLY A 59 20.04 -19.34 9.61
CA GLY A 59 20.00 -18.75 10.95
C GLY A 59 19.60 -17.29 10.98
N TRP A 60 18.75 -16.84 10.05
CA TRP A 60 18.03 -15.59 10.16
C TRP A 60 16.91 -15.75 11.19
N GLN A 61 16.58 -14.66 11.87
CA GLN A 61 15.55 -14.63 12.92
C GLN A 61 14.41 -13.72 12.45
N PRO A 62 13.14 -14.21 12.44
CA PRO A 62 12.02 -13.37 12.13
C PRO A 62 11.85 -12.29 13.21
N GLN A 63 11.49 -11.08 12.80
CA GLN A 63 11.11 -10.04 13.76
C GLN A 63 9.74 -10.35 14.36
N ALA A 64 9.58 -10.03 15.65
CA ALA A 64 8.28 -10.06 16.28
C ALA A 64 7.34 -9.06 15.56
N GLU A 65 6.14 -9.49 15.24
CA GLU A 65 5.13 -8.63 14.63
C GLU A 65 4.74 -7.53 15.63
N GLY A 66 4.88 -6.26 15.21
CA GLY A 66 4.36 -5.11 15.95
C GLY A 66 2.88 -4.91 15.63
N HIS A 67 2.13 -4.31 16.55
CA HIS A 67 0.76 -3.88 16.26
C HIS A 67 0.78 -2.67 15.33
N GLY A 68 -0.11 -2.65 14.32
CA GLY A 68 -0.26 -1.56 13.36
C GLY A 68 0.83 -1.53 12.28
N PHE A 69 1.03 -0.35 11.70
CA PHE A 69 2.11 -0.12 10.73
C PHE A 69 3.43 0.12 11.48
N ALA A 70 4.15 -0.95 11.78
CA ALA A 70 5.49 -0.86 12.36
C ALA A 70 6.46 -0.07 11.46
N ALA A 71 7.56 0.43 12.03
CA ALA A 71 8.59 1.18 11.31
C ALA A 71 9.42 0.29 10.37
N GLY A 72 8.77 -0.35 9.41
CA GLY A 72 9.38 -1.27 8.46
C GLY A 72 8.51 -1.49 7.23
N GLN A 73 8.78 -2.55 6.48
CA GLN A 73 7.92 -2.95 5.38
C GLN A 73 6.66 -3.63 5.94
N PRO A 74 5.43 -3.18 5.53
CA PRO A 74 4.22 -3.87 5.95
C PRO A 74 4.25 -5.32 5.44
N LYS A 75 3.95 -6.27 6.34
CA LYS A 75 3.88 -7.69 6.00
C LYS A 75 2.71 -7.97 5.07
N PHE A 76 1.56 -7.38 5.36
CA PHE A 76 0.36 -7.51 4.54
C PHE A 76 0.18 -6.30 3.65
N ASN A 77 -0.07 -6.53 2.36
CA ASN A 77 -0.34 -5.49 1.38
C ASN A 77 -1.57 -5.86 0.56
N TYR A 78 -2.19 -4.86 -0.06
CA TYR A 78 -3.33 -5.10 -0.95
C TYR A 78 -2.94 -4.71 -2.37
N GLN A 79 -3.06 -5.65 -3.30
CA GLN A 79 -2.59 -5.50 -4.68
C GLN A 79 -3.73 -5.78 -5.67
N LEU A 80 -3.71 -5.05 -6.78
CA LEU A 80 -4.58 -5.27 -7.92
C LEU A 80 -3.71 -5.67 -9.11
N ARG A 81 -4.01 -6.82 -9.75
CA ARG A 81 -3.40 -7.18 -11.02
C ARG A 81 -3.97 -6.31 -12.13
N LEU A 82 -3.11 -5.82 -12.98
CA LEU A 82 -3.44 -5.01 -14.15
C LEU A 82 -3.32 -5.80 -15.47
N THR A 83 -2.88 -7.06 -15.36
CA THR A 83 -2.76 -8.02 -16.47
C THR A 83 -3.58 -9.28 -16.19
N ASP A 84 -3.98 -9.97 -17.25
CA ASP A 84 -4.60 -11.30 -17.16
C ASP A 84 -3.54 -12.41 -16.97
N ALA A 85 -3.97 -13.68 -17.03
CA ALA A 85 -3.08 -14.84 -16.85
C ALA A 85 -2.07 -15.00 -17.98
N GLU A 86 -2.37 -14.49 -19.15
CA GLU A 86 -1.52 -14.49 -20.35
C GLU A 86 -0.56 -13.28 -20.38
N GLY A 87 -0.68 -12.35 -19.43
CA GLY A 87 0.12 -11.13 -19.33
C GLY A 87 -0.38 -9.97 -20.17
N ALA A 88 -1.58 -10.08 -20.76
CA ALA A 88 -2.18 -8.98 -21.49
C ALA A 88 -2.82 -7.96 -20.54
N ALA A 89 -2.69 -6.66 -20.88
CA ALA A 89 -3.24 -5.59 -20.07
C ALA A 89 -4.77 -5.67 -20.00
N LEU A 90 -5.31 -5.57 -18.78
CA LEU A 90 -6.76 -5.55 -18.56
C LEU A 90 -7.41 -4.29 -19.13
N THR A 91 -8.58 -4.43 -19.72
CA THR A 91 -9.39 -3.29 -20.18
C THR A 91 -10.03 -2.54 -19.00
N ASP A 92 -10.50 -1.32 -19.24
CA ASP A 92 -11.26 -0.56 -18.24
C ASP A 92 -12.50 -1.33 -17.77
N GLU A 93 -13.16 -2.03 -18.67
CA GLU A 93 -14.34 -2.86 -18.36
C GLU A 93 -13.97 -4.02 -17.43
N GLN A 94 -12.87 -4.73 -17.71
CA GLN A 94 -12.40 -5.83 -16.87
C GLN A 94 -11.99 -5.34 -15.46
N LEU A 95 -11.27 -4.22 -15.36
CA LEU A 95 -10.93 -3.60 -14.08
C LEU A 95 -12.19 -3.21 -13.28
N LEU A 96 -13.15 -2.52 -13.93
CA LEU A 96 -14.41 -2.14 -13.30
C LEU A 96 -15.24 -3.36 -12.88
N LYS A 97 -15.26 -4.43 -13.69
CA LYS A 97 -15.96 -5.68 -13.38
C LYS A 97 -15.41 -6.34 -12.10
N GLY A 98 -14.09 -6.29 -11.89
CA GLY A 98 -13.44 -6.77 -10.66
C GLY A 98 -13.83 -5.99 -9.41
N MET A 99 -14.18 -4.71 -9.54
CA MET A 99 -14.54 -3.85 -8.40
C MET A 99 -15.94 -4.20 -7.87
N ASN A 100 -16.16 -3.93 -6.57
CA ASN A 100 -17.50 -4.02 -5.99
C ASN A 100 -18.43 -2.90 -6.51
N GLN A 101 -19.73 -3.04 -6.26
CA GLN A 101 -20.73 -2.08 -6.71
C GLN A 101 -20.51 -0.67 -6.15
N LEU A 102 -20.06 -0.57 -4.88
CA LEU A 102 -19.81 0.72 -4.24
C LEU A 102 -18.69 1.49 -4.94
N TRP A 103 -17.59 0.81 -5.29
CA TRP A 103 -16.49 1.44 -6.02
C TRP A 103 -16.91 1.93 -7.40
N ARG A 104 -17.59 1.09 -8.20
CA ARG A 104 -18.12 1.49 -9.50
C ARG A 104 -19.06 2.68 -9.42
N ARG A 105 -19.94 2.69 -8.40
CA ARG A 105 -20.86 3.80 -8.15
C ARG A 105 -20.12 5.08 -7.76
N ASN A 106 -19.09 4.98 -6.93
CA ASN A 106 -18.33 6.13 -6.49
C ASN A 106 -17.50 6.75 -7.61
N ILE A 107 -16.89 5.93 -8.49
CA ILE A 107 -16.21 6.42 -9.71
C ILE A 107 -17.19 7.19 -10.61
N LYS A 108 -18.33 6.59 -10.94
CA LYS A 108 -19.38 7.25 -11.72
C LYS A 108 -19.93 8.51 -11.06
N LYS A 109 -20.04 8.51 -9.74
CA LYS A 109 -20.51 9.68 -8.99
C LYS A 109 -19.51 10.83 -9.08
N ALA A 110 -18.22 10.56 -8.90
CA ALA A 110 -17.18 11.59 -9.03
C ALA A 110 -17.17 12.21 -10.43
N ASP A 111 -17.23 11.39 -11.47
CA ASP A 111 -17.32 11.83 -12.86
C ASP A 111 -18.56 12.70 -13.11
N LYS A 112 -19.74 12.24 -12.69
CA LYS A 112 -21.01 12.99 -12.81
C LYS A 112 -21.01 14.33 -12.09
N LEU A 113 -20.29 14.43 -10.97
CA LEU A 113 -20.17 15.67 -10.19
C LEU A 113 -19.05 16.59 -10.73
N GLY A 114 -18.37 16.20 -11.81
CA GLY A 114 -17.34 17.04 -12.43
C GLY A 114 -16.01 17.05 -11.67
N VAL A 115 -15.70 16.01 -10.91
CA VAL A 115 -14.36 15.86 -10.31
C VAL A 115 -13.36 15.62 -11.42
N THR A 116 -12.38 16.51 -11.55
CA THR A 116 -11.28 16.39 -12.50
C THR A 116 -10.03 15.87 -11.82
N VAL A 117 -9.32 14.92 -12.47
CA VAL A 117 -8.05 14.38 -11.95
C VAL A 117 -6.93 14.72 -12.93
N THR A 118 -5.95 15.47 -12.45
CA THR A 118 -4.78 15.88 -13.21
C THR A 118 -3.50 15.25 -12.66
N ARG A 119 -2.52 15.05 -13.53
CA ARG A 119 -1.14 14.80 -13.14
C ARG A 119 -0.49 16.16 -12.87
N GLY A 120 0.01 16.33 -11.65
CA GLY A 120 0.73 17.53 -11.27
C GLY A 120 2.23 17.38 -11.50
N GLU A 121 2.92 18.49 -11.30
CA GLU A 121 4.36 18.62 -11.39
C GLU A 121 5.00 18.73 -9.99
N ARG A 122 6.33 18.86 -9.94
CA ARG A 122 7.07 19.04 -8.67
C ARG A 122 6.52 20.18 -7.79
N ALA A 123 6.13 21.29 -8.40
CA ALA A 123 5.55 22.44 -7.68
C ALA A 123 4.23 22.11 -6.97
N ASP A 124 3.46 21.15 -7.49
CA ASP A 124 2.21 20.70 -6.89
C ASP A 124 2.37 19.86 -5.62
N LEU A 125 3.61 19.44 -5.29
CA LEU A 125 3.89 18.77 -4.02
C LEU A 125 3.52 19.65 -2.82
N ALA A 126 3.62 20.96 -2.93
CA ALA A 126 3.16 21.87 -1.87
C ALA A 126 1.64 21.83 -1.68
N ARG A 127 0.87 21.71 -2.76
CA ARG A 127 -0.59 21.56 -2.72
C ARG A 127 -1.00 20.21 -2.12
N PHE A 128 -0.35 19.13 -2.57
CA PHE A 128 -0.51 17.80 -1.99
C PHE A 128 -0.19 17.82 -0.49
N HIS A 129 0.95 18.38 -0.10
CA HIS A 129 1.41 18.40 1.28
C HIS A 129 0.44 19.12 2.22
N ARG A 130 -0.19 20.21 1.78
CA ARG A 130 -1.18 20.92 2.56
C ARG A 130 -2.34 20.03 3.00
N ILE A 131 -2.96 19.30 2.06
CA ILE A 131 -4.06 18.37 2.41
C ILE A 131 -3.57 17.06 3.04
N TYR A 132 -2.30 16.70 2.84
CA TYR A 132 -1.68 15.58 3.54
C TYR A 132 -1.56 15.86 5.05
N LEU A 133 -1.21 17.09 5.44
CA LEU A 133 -1.19 17.47 6.85
C LEU A 133 -2.61 17.48 7.46
N GLU A 134 -3.63 17.96 6.74
CA GLU A 134 -5.04 17.88 7.17
C GLU A 134 -5.45 16.39 7.38
N THR A 135 -5.03 15.52 6.48
CA THR A 135 -5.26 14.08 6.61
C THR A 135 -4.54 13.50 7.82
N ALA A 136 -3.27 13.89 8.05
CA ALA A 136 -2.47 13.41 9.17
C ALA A 136 -3.08 13.81 10.52
N GLU A 137 -3.57 15.04 10.64
CA GLU A 137 -4.26 15.53 11.83
C GLU A 137 -5.56 14.76 12.08
N ARG A 138 -6.39 14.61 11.05
CA ARG A 138 -7.66 13.89 11.14
C ARG A 138 -7.49 12.41 11.50
N ASP A 139 -6.51 11.74 10.89
CA ASP A 139 -6.30 10.30 11.00
C ASP A 139 -5.22 9.95 12.04
N HIS A 140 -4.78 10.94 12.85
CA HIS A 140 -3.89 10.82 14.01
C HIS A 140 -2.54 10.15 13.75
N PHE A 141 -1.90 10.47 12.62
CA PHE A 141 -0.53 10.02 12.36
C PHE A 141 0.45 11.19 12.21
N THR A 142 1.73 10.92 12.45
CA THR A 142 2.78 11.94 12.26
C THR A 142 3.08 12.13 10.78
N GLY A 143 2.69 13.27 10.23
CA GLY A 143 2.96 13.66 8.85
C GLY A 143 4.45 13.93 8.59
N ARG A 144 4.92 13.57 7.40
CA ARG A 144 6.26 13.93 6.93
C ARG A 144 6.26 15.36 6.41
N GLY A 145 7.40 16.06 6.55
CA GLY A 145 7.54 17.42 6.02
C GLY A 145 7.63 17.47 4.49
N LEU A 146 7.31 18.61 3.89
CA LEU A 146 7.39 18.84 2.45
C LEU A 146 8.78 18.49 1.86
N PRO A 147 9.92 18.83 2.49
CA PRO A 147 11.24 18.49 1.95
C PRO A 147 11.48 16.99 1.74
N TYR A 148 10.79 16.13 2.51
CA TYR A 148 10.85 14.69 2.30
C TYR A 148 10.28 14.29 0.93
N PHE A 149 9.13 14.85 0.56
CA PHE A 149 8.47 14.57 -0.73
C PHE A 149 9.24 15.18 -1.90
N GLU A 150 9.81 16.37 -1.71
CA GLU A 150 10.64 17.03 -2.72
C GLU A 150 11.92 16.23 -3.00
N THR A 151 12.62 15.79 -1.95
CA THR A 151 13.81 14.93 -2.07
C THR A 151 13.47 13.60 -2.75
N MET A 152 12.32 12.99 -2.38
CA MET A 152 11.87 11.75 -2.99
C MET A 152 11.55 11.95 -4.48
N TRP A 153 10.88 13.05 -4.84
CA TRP A 153 10.59 13.40 -6.23
C TRP A 153 11.86 13.57 -7.04
N ASP A 154 12.80 14.38 -6.54
CA ASP A 154 14.05 14.69 -7.23
C ASP A 154 14.89 13.43 -7.42
N ALA A 155 15.02 12.59 -6.39
CA ALA A 155 15.82 11.35 -6.46
C ALA A 155 15.22 10.33 -7.43
N LEU A 156 13.90 10.07 -7.35
CA LEU A 156 13.25 9.06 -8.18
C LEU A 156 13.17 9.47 -9.64
N ASN A 157 12.86 10.74 -9.92
CA ASN A 157 12.73 11.23 -11.30
C ASN A 157 14.07 11.55 -11.96
N ALA A 158 15.17 11.68 -11.19
CA ALA A 158 16.52 11.75 -11.73
C ALA A 158 16.98 10.42 -12.35
N GLU A 159 16.53 9.28 -11.79
CA GLU A 159 16.87 7.96 -12.33
C GLU A 159 16.04 7.61 -13.57
N GLU A 160 14.75 7.90 -13.54
CA GLU A 160 13.81 7.64 -14.63
C GLU A 160 12.69 8.70 -14.59
N PRO A 161 12.49 9.46 -15.67
CA PRO A 161 11.38 10.42 -15.75
C PRO A 161 10.03 9.76 -15.43
N ASP A 162 9.17 10.48 -14.72
CA ASP A 162 7.84 9.99 -14.34
C ASP A 162 7.82 8.77 -13.38
N ARG A 163 8.94 8.39 -12.78
CA ARG A 163 8.98 7.32 -11.77
C ARG A 163 8.13 7.68 -10.57
N MET A 164 8.21 8.93 -10.10
CA MET A 164 7.26 9.49 -9.14
C MET A 164 6.35 10.50 -9.81
N ARG A 165 5.06 10.43 -9.49
CA ARG A 165 4.02 11.35 -9.96
C ARG A 165 3.21 11.83 -8.78
N VAL A 166 2.60 13.02 -8.90
CA VAL A 166 1.56 13.50 -8.00
C VAL A 166 0.26 13.64 -8.79
N TYR A 167 -0.85 13.19 -8.19
CA TYR A 167 -2.19 13.34 -8.77
C TYR A 167 -3.03 14.23 -7.88
N LEU A 168 -3.81 15.10 -8.49
CA LEU A 168 -4.67 16.09 -7.87
C LEU A 168 -6.09 15.87 -8.36
N ALA A 169 -7.05 15.75 -7.44
CA ALA A 169 -8.48 15.77 -7.76
C ALA A 169 -9.08 17.09 -7.32
N GLU A 170 -9.73 17.76 -8.24
CA GLU A 170 -10.37 19.05 -8.02
C GLU A 170 -11.86 18.99 -8.32
N HIS A 171 -12.63 19.76 -7.56
CA HIS A 171 -14.06 19.93 -7.76
C HIS A 171 -14.42 21.38 -7.50
N GLU A 172 -14.98 22.08 -8.53
CA GLU A 172 -15.35 23.51 -8.45
C GLU A 172 -14.19 24.41 -7.99
N GLY A 173 -12.98 24.12 -8.46
CA GLY A 173 -11.77 24.88 -8.10
C GLY A 173 -11.10 24.46 -6.77
N ASP A 174 -11.75 23.64 -5.95
CA ASP A 174 -11.18 23.17 -4.69
C ASP A 174 -10.42 21.85 -4.89
N LEU A 175 -9.23 21.75 -4.30
CA LEU A 175 -8.49 20.50 -4.22
C LEU A 175 -9.13 19.61 -3.16
N VAL A 176 -9.74 18.49 -3.57
CA VAL A 176 -10.50 17.59 -2.68
C VAL A 176 -9.77 16.31 -2.32
N ALA A 177 -8.82 15.89 -3.14
CA ALA A 177 -7.89 14.78 -2.84
C ALA A 177 -6.60 14.95 -3.62
N ALA A 178 -5.50 14.39 -3.08
CA ALA A 178 -4.24 14.32 -3.80
C ALA A 178 -3.47 13.08 -3.37
N THR A 179 -2.53 12.61 -4.23
CA THR A 179 -1.81 11.38 -3.95
C THR A 179 -0.49 11.33 -4.67
N THR A 180 0.49 10.64 -4.08
CA THR A 180 1.74 10.31 -4.74
C THR A 180 1.68 8.88 -5.28
N PHE A 181 2.22 8.71 -6.47
CA PHE A 181 2.32 7.46 -7.21
C PHE A 181 3.79 7.21 -7.54
N ILE A 182 4.25 5.97 -7.40
CA ILE A 182 5.61 5.56 -7.75
C ILE A 182 5.50 4.32 -8.64
N ARG A 183 6.35 4.23 -9.69
CA ARG A 183 6.48 3.03 -10.51
C ARG A 183 7.95 2.64 -10.65
N VAL A 184 8.24 1.36 -10.44
CA VAL A 184 9.55 0.77 -10.70
C VAL A 184 9.35 -0.54 -11.45
N GLY A 185 9.87 -0.62 -12.66
CA GLY A 185 9.61 -1.76 -13.54
C GLY A 185 8.10 -1.90 -13.81
N THR A 186 7.56 -3.09 -13.59
CA THR A 186 6.13 -3.42 -13.77
C THR A 186 5.31 -3.30 -12.49
N HIS A 187 5.85 -2.71 -11.42
CA HIS A 187 5.16 -2.52 -10.16
C HIS A 187 4.88 -1.04 -9.90
N ALA A 188 3.63 -0.70 -9.63
CA ALA A 188 3.19 0.64 -9.33
C ALA A 188 2.59 0.73 -7.93
N TRP A 189 2.91 1.79 -7.19
CA TRP A 189 2.45 2.01 -5.81
C TRP A 189 1.61 3.27 -5.68
N TYR A 190 0.47 3.14 -5.01
CA TYR A 190 -0.21 4.21 -4.30
C TYR A 190 0.56 4.46 -3.00
N SER A 191 1.36 5.53 -2.93
CA SER A 191 2.33 5.67 -1.84
C SER A 191 1.81 6.52 -0.68
N TYR A 192 1.37 7.74 -0.93
CA TYR A 192 0.81 8.62 0.08
C TYR A 192 -0.50 9.23 -0.46
N GLY A 193 -1.59 9.02 0.26
CA GLY A 193 -2.89 9.59 -0.08
C GLY A 193 -3.30 10.66 0.90
N ALA A 194 -4.02 11.64 0.40
CA ALA A 194 -4.58 12.72 1.17
C ALA A 194 -5.97 13.10 0.63
N SER A 195 -6.85 13.51 1.52
CA SER A 195 -8.16 14.04 1.16
C SER A 195 -8.62 15.08 2.16
N THR A 196 -9.31 16.09 1.70
CA THR A 196 -9.92 17.08 2.59
C THR A 196 -11.10 16.48 3.34
N THR A 197 -11.44 17.06 4.48
CA THR A 197 -12.65 16.72 5.22
C THR A 197 -13.88 17.28 4.51
N ALA A 198 -13.74 18.46 3.89
CA ALA A 198 -14.77 19.06 3.06
C ALA A 198 -14.99 18.28 1.75
N LYS A 199 -16.21 18.29 1.23
CA LYS A 199 -16.59 17.70 -0.05
C LYS A 199 -16.22 16.20 -0.21
N ARG A 200 -16.16 15.42 0.89
CA ARG A 200 -15.88 13.95 0.82
C ARG A 200 -16.91 13.19 -0.02
N GLU A 201 -18.12 13.74 -0.13
CA GLU A 201 -19.23 13.17 -0.91
C GLU A 201 -18.98 13.17 -2.42
N VAL A 202 -18.05 14.00 -2.92
CA VAL A 202 -17.71 14.03 -4.37
C VAL A 202 -16.78 12.89 -4.79
N ARG A 203 -16.24 12.12 -3.82
CA ARG A 203 -15.47 10.90 -4.08
C ARG A 203 -14.13 11.11 -4.81
N GLY A 204 -13.44 12.22 -4.53
CA GLY A 204 -12.15 12.55 -5.14
C GLY A 204 -11.11 11.45 -5.03
N SER A 205 -11.00 10.77 -3.87
CA SER A 205 -10.08 9.64 -3.69
C SER A 205 -10.38 8.46 -4.62
N ASN A 206 -11.68 8.14 -4.86
CA ASN A 206 -12.02 7.08 -5.82
C ASN A 206 -11.68 7.49 -7.27
N ALA A 207 -11.87 8.77 -7.61
CA ALA A 207 -11.52 9.29 -8.94
C ALA A 207 -10.00 9.20 -9.19
N ILE A 208 -9.17 9.60 -8.20
CA ILE A 208 -7.70 9.50 -8.29
C ILE A 208 -7.27 8.05 -8.44
N GLN A 209 -7.75 7.15 -7.59
CA GLN A 209 -7.39 5.73 -7.65
C GLN A 209 -7.71 5.14 -9.01
N TRP A 210 -8.91 5.43 -9.55
CA TRP A 210 -9.30 4.97 -10.87
C TRP A 210 -8.38 5.51 -11.97
N ARG A 211 -8.03 6.79 -11.92
CA ARG A 211 -7.08 7.39 -12.85
C ARG A 211 -5.69 6.74 -12.75
N MET A 212 -5.19 6.51 -11.55
CA MET A 212 -3.87 5.92 -11.31
C MET A 212 -3.79 4.47 -11.76
N MET A 213 -4.84 3.66 -11.55
CA MET A 213 -4.91 2.27 -12.03
C MET A 213 -4.78 2.21 -13.55
N ARG A 214 -5.49 3.09 -14.27
CA ARG A 214 -5.38 3.19 -15.73
C ARG A 214 -4.00 3.65 -16.18
N ASP A 215 -3.49 4.73 -15.59
CA ASP A 215 -2.17 5.27 -15.94
C ASP A 215 -1.05 4.28 -15.62
N ALA A 216 -1.18 3.44 -14.57
CA ALA A 216 -0.25 2.37 -14.25
C ALA A 216 -0.27 1.26 -15.32
N ARG A 217 -1.47 0.77 -15.66
CA ARG A 217 -1.67 -0.21 -16.74
C ARG A 217 -1.12 0.26 -18.07
N ASP A 218 -1.47 1.48 -18.46
CA ASP A 218 -1.06 2.08 -19.73
C ASP A 218 0.47 2.32 -19.79
N ALA A 219 1.11 2.47 -18.62
CA ALA A 219 2.56 2.53 -18.48
C ALA A 219 3.23 1.14 -18.37
N GLY A 220 2.49 0.04 -18.57
CA GLY A 220 3.00 -1.33 -18.57
C GLY A 220 3.24 -1.92 -17.18
N ALA A 221 2.54 -1.44 -16.16
CA ALA A 221 2.59 -2.09 -14.85
C ALA A 221 1.70 -3.34 -14.82
N ASP A 222 2.20 -4.42 -14.22
CA ASP A 222 1.46 -5.66 -13.97
C ASP A 222 0.67 -5.59 -12.67
N ILE A 223 1.22 -4.85 -11.69
CA ILE A 223 0.68 -4.74 -10.33
C ILE A 223 0.45 -3.28 -9.98
N TYR A 224 -0.73 -2.98 -9.46
CA TYR A 224 -1.05 -1.76 -8.75
C TYR A 224 -1.20 -2.06 -7.27
N ASP A 225 -0.24 -1.58 -6.47
CA ASP A 225 -0.13 -1.87 -5.04
C ASP A 225 -0.74 -0.72 -4.23
N LEU A 226 -1.83 -1.01 -3.54
CA LEU A 226 -2.48 -0.08 -2.62
C LEU A 226 -1.78 -0.02 -1.25
N ARG A 227 -0.62 -0.65 -1.11
CA ARG A 227 0.24 -0.67 0.08
C ARG A 227 -0.37 -1.41 1.26
N GLY A 228 0.26 -1.20 2.41
CA GLY A 228 0.01 -1.94 3.63
C GLY A 228 -1.46 -1.98 4.07
N ILE A 229 -1.87 -3.13 4.56
CA ILE A 229 -3.05 -3.32 5.39
C ILE A 229 -2.60 -3.90 6.71
N THR A 230 -3.38 -3.67 7.77
CA THR A 230 -3.20 -4.37 9.04
C THR A 230 -3.75 -5.79 8.93
N GLU A 231 -3.33 -6.64 9.84
CA GLU A 231 -3.86 -8.01 9.92
C GLU A 231 -5.26 -8.06 10.51
N GLY A 232 -5.61 -7.06 11.35
CA GLY A 232 -6.86 -7.01 12.12
C GLY A 232 -8.10 -6.95 11.23
N LEU A 233 -9.06 -7.83 11.49
CA LEU A 233 -10.36 -7.89 10.81
C LEU A 233 -11.54 -7.75 11.79
N ALA A 234 -11.27 -7.55 13.08
CA ALA A 234 -12.31 -7.36 14.07
C ALA A 234 -13.18 -6.12 13.76
N ALA A 235 -14.46 -6.18 14.09
CA ALA A 235 -15.42 -5.13 13.76
C ALA A 235 -15.12 -3.77 14.41
N ASP A 236 -14.38 -3.78 15.51
CA ASP A 236 -13.90 -2.60 16.24
C ASP A 236 -12.48 -2.16 15.86
N ASP A 237 -11.83 -2.85 14.90
CA ASP A 237 -10.50 -2.46 14.42
C ASP A 237 -10.57 -1.11 13.68
N PRO A 238 -9.83 -0.08 14.11
CA PRO A 238 -9.87 1.24 13.51
C PRO A 238 -9.46 1.25 12.04
N GLU A 239 -8.64 0.28 11.60
CA GLU A 239 -8.14 0.16 10.23
C GLU A 239 -9.07 -0.66 9.31
N LEU A 240 -10.13 -1.28 9.85
CA LEU A 240 -11.04 -2.11 9.06
C LEU A 240 -11.66 -1.35 7.88
N GLY A 241 -12.00 -0.08 8.08
CA GLY A 241 -12.52 0.78 7.00
C GLY A 241 -11.55 0.96 5.83
N LEU A 242 -10.24 1.07 6.12
CA LEU A 242 -9.20 1.14 5.11
C LEU A 242 -9.06 -0.19 4.36
N ILE A 243 -9.11 -1.32 5.07
CA ILE A 243 -9.09 -2.66 4.47
C ILE A 243 -10.29 -2.83 3.53
N GLN A 244 -11.51 -2.51 3.99
CA GLN A 244 -12.73 -2.58 3.18
C GLN A 244 -12.67 -1.70 1.92
N PHE A 245 -12.08 -0.48 2.05
CA PHE A 245 -11.85 0.40 0.91
C PHE A 245 -10.96 -0.29 -0.14
N LYS A 246 -9.83 -0.88 0.27
CA LYS A 246 -8.90 -1.56 -0.65
C LYS A 246 -9.53 -2.82 -1.26
N VAL A 247 -10.18 -3.65 -0.45
CA VAL A 247 -10.88 -4.88 -0.89
C VAL A 247 -11.98 -4.57 -1.91
N GLY A 248 -12.56 -3.38 -1.84
CA GLY A 248 -13.54 -2.92 -2.82
C GLY A 248 -13.03 -2.83 -4.26
N THR A 249 -11.72 -2.71 -4.47
CA THR A 249 -11.10 -2.71 -5.81
C THR A 249 -11.11 -4.06 -6.50
N GLY A 250 -11.35 -5.16 -5.77
CA GLY A 250 -11.41 -6.51 -6.33
C GLY A 250 -10.06 -7.21 -6.48
N GLY A 251 -8.99 -6.64 -5.93
CA GLY A 251 -7.65 -7.25 -5.95
C GLY A 251 -7.48 -8.39 -4.94
N GLU A 252 -6.28 -8.52 -4.43
CA GLU A 252 -5.87 -9.57 -3.49
C GLU A 252 -5.08 -8.99 -2.31
N ALA A 253 -5.27 -9.54 -1.12
CA ALA A 253 -4.35 -9.34 -0.01
C ALA A 253 -3.16 -10.28 -0.19
N VAL A 254 -1.95 -9.78 0.03
CA VAL A 254 -0.72 -10.58 -0.04
C VAL A 254 0.04 -10.46 1.27
N ALA A 255 0.58 -11.58 1.75
CA ALA A 255 1.54 -11.58 2.84
C ALA A 255 2.95 -11.78 2.29
N TYR A 256 3.83 -10.82 2.56
CA TYR A 256 5.27 -10.97 2.38
C TYR A 256 5.88 -11.80 3.52
N LEU A 257 7.15 -12.15 3.38
CA LEU A 257 7.87 -12.95 4.39
C LEU A 257 8.12 -12.20 5.71
N GLY A 258 7.79 -10.91 5.78
CA GLY A 258 8.11 -10.07 6.92
C GLY A 258 9.59 -9.68 7.00
N GLU A 259 9.98 -9.09 8.13
CA GLU A 259 11.35 -8.66 8.37
C GLU A 259 12.15 -9.73 9.13
N TRP A 260 13.41 -9.88 8.75
CA TRP A 260 14.33 -10.88 9.29
C TRP A 260 15.65 -10.24 9.67
N ASP A 261 16.16 -10.60 10.86
CA ASP A 261 17.46 -10.17 11.36
C ASP A 261 18.47 -11.32 11.28
N LYS A 262 19.68 -10.99 10.83
CA LYS A 262 20.85 -11.84 10.95
C LYS A 262 21.83 -11.21 11.95
N PRO A 263 21.89 -11.71 13.21
CA PRO A 263 22.85 -11.23 14.17
C PRO A 263 24.29 -11.52 13.71
N ILE A 264 25.15 -10.47 13.75
CA ILE A 264 26.60 -10.59 13.59
C ILE A 264 27.25 -10.69 14.97
N SER A 265 26.71 -9.94 15.93
CA SER A 265 27.03 -10.03 17.36
C SER A 265 25.74 -10.29 18.13
N SER A 266 25.59 -11.50 18.66
CA SER A 266 24.38 -11.90 19.39
C SER A 266 24.15 -11.02 20.64
N PHE A 267 25.22 -10.63 21.35
CA PHE A 267 25.11 -9.77 22.52
C PHE A 267 24.60 -8.36 22.16
N LEU A 268 25.19 -7.70 21.17
CA LEU A 268 24.78 -6.36 20.76
C LEU A 268 23.37 -6.37 20.15
N HIS A 269 23.02 -7.39 19.38
CA HIS A 269 21.69 -7.57 18.85
C HIS A 269 20.66 -7.74 19.96
N PHE A 270 20.94 -8.59 20.96
CA PHE A 270 20.06 -8.75 22.13
C PHE A 270 19.88 -7.43 22.89
N ALA A 271 20.98 -6.71 23.17
CA ALA A 271 20.91 -5.41 23.85
C ALA A 271 20.05 -4.40 23.08
N PHE A 272 20.21 -4.36 21.75
CA PHE A 272 19.41 -3.49 20.88
C PHE A 272 17.91 -3.87 20.87
N GLN A 273 17.58 -5.17 20.85
CA GLN A 273 16.19 -5.64 20.95
C GLN A 273 15.55 -5.24 22.30
N GLN A 274 16.31 -5.34 23.40
CA GLN A 274 15.83 -4.87 24.72
C GLN A 274 15.61 -3.35 24.76
N TYR A 275 16.47 -2.58 24.09
CA TYR A 275 16.30 -1.13 23.96
C TYR A 275 15.02 -0.77 23.18
N LEU A 276 14.75 -1.47 22.06
CA LEU A 276 13.54 -1.23 21.26
C LEU A 276 12.23 -1.56 22.01
N LYS A 277 12.24 -2.61 22.88
CA LYS A 277 11.06 -2.97 23.68
C LYS A 277 10.70 -1.95 24.77
N ARG A 278 11.63 -1.06 25.12
CA ARG A 278 11.43 -0.02 26.15
C ARG A 278 11.00 1.33 25.60
N ARG A 279 10.93 1.46 24.27
CA ARG A 279 10.47 2.65 23.56
C ARG A 279 9.02 2.53 23.12
#